data_391d6c93e38183b74354189bade509a3
#
_entry.id   391d6c93e38183b74354189bade509a3
#
_cell.length_a   1.000
_cell.length_b   1.000
_cell.length_c   1.000
_cell.angle_alpha   90.00
_cell.angle_beta   90.00
_cell.angle_gamma   90.00
#
_symmetry.space_group_name_H-M   'P 1'
#
loop_
_entity.id
_entity.type
_entity.pdbx_description
1 polymer ?
#
loop_
_entity_poly.entity_id
_entity_poly.type
_entity_poly.pdbx_seq_one_letter_code
_entity_poly.pdbx_strand_id
1 'polypeptide(L)'
;MDLYRCYIGGKELDLHTVRVSKVPFNKFWAGEQRSISQSEEAYFVSFDMDSPVVLEIEIGRDFDSYEIRPLSKALTQNRSGRRISVSVNEPMQCTLEVDGRHHALHIFANPVSKKPDGDIIYYGKGEHKADLIWLKSNQTLYIDEGAVVHGIVYAKDAENVRIMGRGVLDASPYRRGNDDHAGGREVIDGLLSRGFTSVDMKYHGNVVLNHCKNCLIEGVVLCDAPMWSTIIRNDSENITVDNIKIVGQWRYNADGINICTSKNVTVKNSFVRSFDDCIITRGAYLEGEDGNVENVLVENCVLWCDWGKSLETWCGHKPTEIKNVTFRNNYLIHLNAVAMNITVWYGSNHSVVDNVLYENIFIDLDEKYLFNAIESCDNLAFEEKFGHIPRALSVRVERLGKMVDLGSQRCEEVDDLSYFDVSFSNITYKNVRYYGKGDALPTVIKKHSEIHRLESVGTSRNATLFLRHLPL
;
A
#
# COMPACT_ATOMS: atom_id res chain seq x y z
N MET A 1 0.73 -19.78 24.30
CA MET A 1 1.80 -18.82 24.65
C MET A 1 1.93 -17.91 23.43
N ASP A 2 1.77 -16.63 23.65
CA ASP A 2 1.81 -15.67 22.54
C ASP A 2 3.18 -15.70 21.87
N LEU A 3 3.20 -15.52 20.54
CA LEU A 3 4.46 -15.58 19.78
C LEU A 3 5.38 -14.42 20.16
N TYR A 4 4.81 -13.27 20.52
CA TYR A 4 5.53 -12.07 20.95
C TYR A 4 4.93 -11.48 22.22
N ARG A 5 5.78 -10.92 23.08
CA ARG A 5 5.41 -10.00 24.14
C ARG A 5 6.36 -8.80 24.10
N CYS A 6 5.81 -7.61 24.17
CA CYS A 6 6.56 -6.37 23.95
C CYS A 6 6.50 -5.48 25.19
N TYR A 7 7.61 -4.84 25.54
CA TYR A 7 7.71 -4.02 26.74
C TYR A 7 8.48 -2.73 26.48
N ILE A 8 8.06 -1.65 27.13
CA ILE A 8 8.82 -0.40 27.23
C ILE A 8 8.91 -0.04 28.70
N GLY A 9 10.14 0.13 29.24
CA GLY A 9 10.37 0.44 30.63
C GLY A 9 9.73 -0.57 31.61
N GLY A 10 9.65 -1.84 31.22
CA GLY A 10 9.03 -2.93 31.97
C GLY A 10 7.49 -2.98 31.90
N LYS A 11 6.83 -2.03 31.25
CA LYS A 11 5.38 -2.06 30.98
C LYS A 11 5.11 -2.83 29.71
N GLU A 12 4.21 -3.81 29.78
CA GLU A 12 3.77 -4.59 28.63
C GLU A 12 2.86 -3.74 27.72
N LEU A 13 3.07 -3.86 26.42
CA LEU A 13 2.26 -3.24 25.37
C LEU A 13 1.16 -4.19 24.90
N ASP A 14 0.04 -3.64 24.47
CA ASP A 14 -1.04 -4.40 23.85
C ASP A 14 -0.55 -4.95 22.50
N LEU A 15 -0.56 -6.27 22.35
CA LEU A 15 -0.22 -6.97 21.10
C LEU A 15 -1.50 -7.21 20.30
N HIS A 16 -1.50 -6.75 19.05
CA HIS A 16 -2.61 -6.96 18.14
C HIS A 16 -2.27 -8.01 17.09
N THR A 17 -3.27 -8.82 16.73
CA THR A 17 -3.16 -9.83 15.66
C THR A 17 -3.95 -9.37 14.45
N VAL A 18 -3.35 -9.51 13.27
CA VAL A 18 -3.97 -9.20 11.98
C VAL A 18 -3.76 -10.34 11.01
N ARG A 19 -4.66 -10.46 10.05
CA ARG A 19 -4.53 -11.44 8.97
C ARG A 19 -3.87 -10.81 7.77
N VAL A 20 -2.79 -11.44 7.29
CA VAL A 20 -2.02 -10.98 6.13
C VAL A 20 -1.93 -12.06 5.07
N SER A 21 -1.47 -11.73 3.89
CA SER A 21 -1.19 -12.72 2.86
C SER A 21 -0.09 -13.67 3.29
N LYS A 22 -0.34 -14.97 3.15
CA LYS A 22 0.69 -16.00 3.33
C LYS A 22 1.49 -16.12 2.05
N VAL A 23 2.72 -15.62 2.08
CA VAL A 23 3.63 -15.74 0.95
C VAL A 23 4.68 -16.81 1.29
N PRO A 24 4.94 -17.73 0.40
CA PRO A 24 4.42 -17.89 -0.95
C PRO A 24 2.94 -18.30 -0.94
N PHE A 25 2.12 -17.65 -1.75
CA PHE A 25 0.73 -18.03 -1.88
C PHE A 25 0.52 -19.04 -3.00
N ASN A 26 -0.58 -19.79 -2.90
CA ASN A 26 -0.88 -20.85 -3.85
C ASN A 26 -1.00 -20.27 -5.28
N LYS A 27 -0.45 -21.00 -6.22
CA LYS A 27 -0.28 -20.77 -7.64
C LYS A 27 -1.50 -20.39 -8.42
N PHE A 28 -2.62 -20.92 -7.99
CA PHE A 28 -3.83 -20.81 -8.73
C PHE A 28 -4.72 -19.74 -8.11
N TRP A 29 -4.80 -18.65 -8.81
CA TRP A 29 -5.68 -17.58 -8.50
C TRP A 29 -6.90 -17.69 -9.41
N ALA A 30 -7.95 -18.30 -8.90
CA ALA A 30 -9.19 -18.47 -9.64
C ALA A 30 -10.16 -17.34 -9.29
N GLY A 31 -9.94 -16.17 -9.82
CA GLY A 31 -10.91 -15.10 -9.68
C GLY A 31 -10.64 -14.12 -8.51
N GLU A 32 -11.68 -13.39 -8.12
CA GLU A 32 -11.60 -12.22 -7.24
C GLU A 32 -11.51 -12.54 -5.76
N GLN A 33 -11.59 -13.83 -5.38
CA GLN A 33 -11.55 -14.25 -3.99
C GLN A 33 -10.38 -15.15 -3.68
N ARG A 34 -9.75 -14.88 -2.56
CA ARG A 34 -8.70 -15.73 -2.01
C ARG A 34 -9.24 -16.59 -0.88
N SER A 35 -8.82 -17.85 -0.86
CA SER A 35 -9.09 -18.72 0.28
C SER A 35 -8.40 -18.18 1.54
N ILE A 36 -9.05 -18.30 2.68
CA ILE A 36 -8.47 -17.96 3.98
C ILE A 36 -7.19 -18.78 4.29
N SER A 37 -7.05 -19.95 3.68
CA SER A 37 -5.84 -20.78 3.78
C SER A 37 -4.60 -20.15 3.13
N GLN A 38 -4.78 -19.12 2.30
CA GLN A 38 -3.72 -18.32 1.69
C GLN A 38 -3.33 -17.10 2.54
N SER A 39 -3.81 -17.04 3.74
CA SER A 39 -3.49 -16.00 4.72
C SER A 39 -2.85 -16.61 5.97
N GLU A 40 -2.16 -15.79 6.71
CA GLU A 40 -1.55 -16.12 8.00
C GLU A 40 -1.74 -14.97 8.99
N GLU A 41 -1.43 -15.22 10.23
CA GLU A 41 -1.40 -14.19 11.26
C GLU A 41 -0.07 -13.44 11.21
N ALA A 42 -0.14 -12.12 11.34
CA ALA A 42 0.96 -11.25 11.68
C ALA A 42 0.56 -10.42 12.91
N TYR A 43 1.49 -9.72 13.48
CA TYR A 43 1.30 -9.04 14.74
C TYR A 43 1.72 -7.58 14.62
N PHE A 44 1.13 -6.71 15.46
CA PHE A 44 1.67 -5.36 15.62
C PHE A 44 1.55 -4.86 17.04
N VAL A 45 2.45 -3.95 17.38
CA VAL A 45 2.37 -3.10 18.58
C VAL A 45 2.38 -1.65 18.13
N SER A 46 1.63 -0.81 18.86
CA SER A 46 1.55 0.63 18.59
C SER A 46 1.69 1.39 19.89
N PHE A 47 2.54 2.40 19.91
CA PHE A 47 2.75 3.24 21.08
C PHE A 47 3.17 4.65 20.65
N ASP A 48 2.79 5.64 21.46
CA ASP A 48 3.24 7.02 21.29
C ASP A 48 4.55 7.26 22.03
N MET A 49 5.43 8.10 21.50
CA MET A 49 6.70 8.48 22.11
C MET A 49 7.04 9.95 21.86
N ASP A 50 7.62 10.59 22.85
CA ASP A 50 8.18 11.96 22.82
C ASP A 50 9.68 12.00 23.08
N SER A 51 10.26 10.88 23.44
CA SER A 51 11.67 10.70 23.77
C SER A 51 12.13 9.29 23.36
N PRO A 52 13.44 9.05 23.15
CA PRO A 52 13.97 7.75 22.82
C PRO A 52 13.54 6.66 23.79
N VAL A 53 13.17 5.50 23.28
CA VAL A 53 12.78 4.33 24.08
C VAL A 53 13.57 3.10 23.67
N VAL A 54 13.67 2.14 24.60
CA VAL A 54 14.12 0.78 24.29
C VAL A 54 12.91 -0.13 24.32
N LEU A 55 12.59 -0.70 23.15
CA LEU A 55 11.55 -1.72 23.03
C LEU A 55 12.17 -3.08 23.27
N GLU A 56 11.68 -3.80 24.27
CA GLU A 56 12.06 -5.17 24.57
C GLU A 56 11.01 -6.13 24.01
N ILE A 57 11.44 -7.13 23.25
CA ILE A 57 10.57 -8.09 22.58
C ILE A 57 10.97 -9.49 23.03
N GLU A 58 10.06 -10.20 23.69
CA GLU A 58 10.23 -11.60 24.07
C GLU A 58 9.53 -12.49 23.05
N ILE A 59 10.28 -13.44 22.47
CA ILE A 59 9.78 -14.40 21.48
C ILE A 59 9.39 -15.68 22.19
N GLY A 60 8.16 -16.16 21.95
CA GLY A 60 7.58 -17.34 22.63
C GLY A 60 8.20 -18.69 22.24
N ARG A 61 9.18 -18.70 21.35
CA ARG A 61 9.92 -19.89 20.87
C ARG A 61 11.40 -19.61 20.70
N ASP A 62 12.20 -20.64 20.61
CA ASP A 62 13.58 -20.50 20.15
C ASP A 62 13.61 -20.15 18.65
N PHE A 63 14.65 -19.44 18.22
CA PHE A 63 14.83 -19.00 16.85
C PHE A 63 16.31 -18.89 16.49
N ASP A 64 16.61 -19.07 15.21
CA ASP A 64 17.99 -19.06 14.70
C ASP A 64 18.42 -17.67 14.25
N SER A 65 17.53 -16.95 13.57
CA SER A 65 17.81 -15.66 12.94
C SER A 65 16.70 -14.65 13.15
N TYR A 66 17.04 -13.38 13.01
CA TYR A 66 16.06 -12.30 12.94
C TYR A 66 16.59 -11.12 12.13
N GLU A 67 15.68 -10.35 11.59
CA GLU A 67 15.98 -9.08 10.90
C GLU A 67 14.99 -8.00 11.33
N ILE A 68 15.46 -6.76 11.40
CA ILE A 68 14.60 -5.60 11.59
C ILE A 68 14.69 -4.72 10.37
N ARG A 69 13.56 -4.53 9.72
CA ARG A 69 13.43 -3.75 8.50
C ARG A 69 12.73 -2.39 8.76
N PRO A 70 13.08 -1.34 8.03
CA PRO A 70 14.00 -1.26 6.87
C PRO A 70 15.47 -1.44 7.28
N LEU A 71 16.22 -2.24 6.49
CA LEU A 71 17.65 -2.49 6.73
C LEU A 71 18.46 -1.19 6.69
N SER A 72 18.04 -0.24 5.87
CA SER A 72 18.70 1.06 5.71
C SER A 72 18.67 1.93 6.96
N LYS A 73 17.76 1.69 7.90
CA LYS A 73 17.66 2.40 9.18
C LYS A 73 18.75 1.96 10.18
N ALA A 74 19.36 0.78 9.97
CA ALA A 74 20.45 0.24 10.78
C ALA A 74 20.21 0.41 12.30
N LEU A 75 19.02 0.00 12.78
CA LEU A 75 18.61 0.21 14.18
C LEU A 75 19.56 -0.49 15.13
N THR A 76 19.90 0.17 16.23
CA THR A 76 20.65 -0.43 17.33
C THR A 76 19.82 -1.50 17.99
N GLN A 77 20.33 -2.73 17.99
CA GLN A 77 19.62 -3.91 18.47
C GLN A 77 20.57 -4.85 19.22
N ASN A 78 20.02 -5.59 20.18
CA ASN A 78 20.76 -6.60 20.91
C ASN A 78 19.88 -7.83 21.17
N ARG A 79 20.47 -9.02 21.10
CA ARG A 79 19.80 -10.29 21.40
C ARG A 79 20.37 -10.94 22.66
N SER A 80 19.51 -11.39 23.54
CA SER A 80 19.85 -12.24 24.70
C SER A 80 18.84 -13.39 24.80
N GLY A 81 19.26 -14.58 24.35
CA GLY A 81 18.39 -15.76 24.27
C GLY A 81 17.21 -15.50 23.35
N ARG A 82 15.99 -15.54 23.92
CA ARG A 82 14.73 -15.27 23.21
C ARG A 82 14.28 -13.81 23.30
N ARG A 83 15.07 -12.93 23.85
CA ARG A 83 14.77 -11.49 23.93
C ARG A 83 15.60 -10.69 22.93
N ILE A 84 14.92 -9.78 22.27
CA ILE A 84 15.51 -8.77 21.38
C ILE A 84 15.18 -7.40 21.97
N SER A 85 16.18 -6.53 22.11
CA SER A 85 15.98 -5.12 22.47
C SER A 85 16.35 -4.24 21.29
N VAL A 86 15.51 -3.24 21.01
CA VAL A 86 15.64 -2.31 19.89
C VAL A 86 15.57 -0.89 20.42
N SER A 87 16.57 -0.07 20.10
CA SER A 87 16.55 1.36 20.41
C SER A 87 15.75 2.11 19.34
N VAL A 88 14.66 2.74 19.75
CA VAL A 88 13.82 3.59 18.91
C VAL A 88 14.05 5.03 19.35
N ASN A 89 14.73 5.81 18.51
CA ASN A 89 15.17 7.16 18.86
C ASN A 89 14.18 8.26 18.45
N GLU A 90 13.30 7.96 17.50
CA GLU A 90 12.30 8.87 16.94
C GLU A 90 11.06 8.09 16.48
N PRO A 91 9.90 8.71 16.31
CA PRO A 91 8.74 8.07 15.72
C PRO A 91 9.07 7.46 14.36
N MET A 92 8.73 6.17 14.21
CA MET A 92 9.01 5.41 12.98
C MET A 92 8.19 4.13 12.92
N GLN A 93 8.13 3.54 11.73
CA GLN A 93 7.59 2.20 11.53
C GLN A 93 8.72 1.25 11.15
N CYS A 94 8.70 0.06 11.74
CA CYS A 94 9.61 -1.01 11.38
C CYS A 94 8.95 -2.38 11.58
N THR A 95 9.64 -3.42 11.12
CA THR A 95 9.14 -4.80 11.21
C THR A 95 10.25 -5.71 11.69
N LEU A 96 9.94 -6.51 12.72
CA LEU A 96 10.79 -7.62 13.16
C LEU A 96 10.33 -8.90 12.48
N GLU A 97 11.26 -9.58 11.84
CA GLU A 97 11.11 -10.89 11.22
C GLU A 97 11.98 -11.90 11.95
N VAL A 98 11.36 -12.99 12.41
CA VAL A 98 12.04 -14.05 13.16
C VAL A 98 12.01 -15.35 12.35
N ASP A 99 13.18 -15.83 11.95
CA ASP A 99 13.36 -16.96 11.02
C ASP A 99 12.67 -16.75 9.66
N GLY A 100 12.56 -15.50 9.24
CA GLY A 100 11.98 -15.09 7.96
C GLY A 100 10.70 -14.27 8.13
N ARG A 101 10.06 -14.00 6.99
CA ARG A 101 8.96 -13.02 6.87
C ARG A 101 7.60 -13.46 7.45
N HIS A 102 7.45 -14.76 7.76
CA HIS A 102 6.19 -15.28 8.29
C HIS A 102 5.96 -14.86 9.74
N HIS A 103 4.70 -14.57 10.07
CA HIS A 103 4.31 -14.17 11.43
C HIS A 103 5.08 -12.95 11.96
N ALA A 104 5.41 -12.01 11.07
CA ALA A 104 6.17 -10.81 11.39
C ALA A 104 5.50 -9.95 12.46
N LEU A 105 6.30 -9.25 13.25
CA LEU A 105 5.86 -8.24 14.20
C LEU A 105 6.11 -6.84 13.62
N HIS A 106 5.04 -6.10 13.33
CA HIS A 106 5.12 -4.70 12.94
C HIS A 106 5.17 -3.81 14.18
N ILE A 107 6.05 -2.82 14.18
CA ILE A 107 6.30 -1.93 15.31
C ILE A 107 6.00 -0.51 14.87
N PHE A 108 5.02 0.10 15.51
CA PHE A 108 4.54 1.44 15.19
C PHE A 108 4.82 2.39 16.35
N ALA A 109 5.98 3.06 16.30
CA ALA A 109 6.32 4.12 17.21
C ALA A 109 5.79 5.45 16.64
N ASN A 110 4.84 6.07 17.33
CA ASN A 110 4.12 7.24 16.85
C ASN A 110 4.58 8.51 17.55
N PRO A 111 4.47 9.69 16.93
CA PRO A 111 4.50 10.94 17.64
C PRO A 111 3.28 11.03 18.58
N VAL A 112 3.44 11.70 19.73
CA VAL A 112 2.32 11.91 20.66
C VAL A 112 1.19 12.66 19.97
N SER A 113 0.00 12.07 20.01
CA SER A 113 -1.22 12.66 19.42
C SER A 113 -2.08 13.30 20.51
N LYS A 114 -2.86 14.29 20.09
CA LYS A 114 -3.87 14.91 20.95
C LYS A 114 -5.24 14.76 20.30
N LYS A 115 -6.22 14.40 21.12
CA LYS A 115 -7.61 14.40 20.70
C LYS A 115 -8.00 15.82 20.29
N PRO A 116 -8.56 15.99 19.07
CA PRO A 116 -8.99 17.31 18.61
C PRO A 116 -10.26 17.78 19.32
N ASP A 117 -10.51 19.07 19.25
CA ASP A 117 -11.78 19.68 19.64
C ASP A 117 -12.75 19.71 18.46
N GLY A 118 -14.05 19.92 18.73
CA GLY A 118 -15.10 20.14 17.69
C GLY A 118 -16.18 19.06 17.65
N ASP A 119 -16.82 18.91 16.49
CA ASP A 119 -17.83 17.87 16.23
C ASP A 119 -17.16 16.53 16.00
N ILE A 120 -17.13 15.69 17.04
CA ILE A 120 -16.38 14.45 17.08
C ILE A 120 -17.30 13.24 17.22
N ILE A 121 -17.22 12.35 16.23
CA ILE A 121 -17.69 10.95 16.36
C ILE A 121 -16.59 10.17 17.06
N TYR A 122 -16.81 9.79 18.31
CA TYR A 122 -15.79 9.22 19.17
C TYR A 122 -16.04 7.75 19.48
N TYR A 123 -15.01 6.93 19.26
CA TYR A 123 -14.95 5.53 19.70
C TYR A 123 -13.83 5.35 20.69
N GLY A 124 -14.19 5.06 21.94
CA GLY A 124 -13.22 4.77 23.02
C GLY A 124 -12.82 3.30 23.04
N LYS A 125 -11.90 2.94 23.95
CA LYS A 125 -11.37 1.57 24.10
C LYS A 125 -12.47 0.51 24.12
N GLY A 126 -12.27 -0.58 23.36
CA GLY A 126 -13.18 -1.72 23.23
C GLY A 126 -13.60 -1.95 21.79
N GLU A 127 -14.46 -2.96 21.56
CA GLU A 127 -14.98 -3.30 20.25
C GLU A 127 -16.30 -2.57 19.98
N HIS A 128 -16.42 -2.04 18.75
CA HIS A 128 -17.59 -1.28 18.31
C HIS A 128 -18.04 -1.75 16.93
N LYS A 129 -19.33 -1.95 16.77
CA LYS A 129 -19.96 -2.19 15.45
C LYS A 129 -20.52 -0.87 14.94
N ALA A 130 -19.91 -0.32 13.90
CA ALA A 130 -20.27 0.99 13.35
C ALA A 130 -20.90 0.92 11.96
N ASP A 131 -20.76 -0.20 11.27
CA ASP A 131 -21.20 -0.39 9.88
C ASP A 131 -20.66 0.71 8.96
N LEU A 132 -21.48 1.59 8.42
CA LEU A 132 -21.06 2.72 7.59
C LEU A 132 -21.00 4.00 8.41
N ILE A 133 -19.82 4.55 8.56
CA ILE A 133 -19.59 5.88 9.14
C ILE A 133 -19.56 6.89 7.99
N TRP A 134 -20.64 7.63 7.82
CA TRP A 134 -20.72 8.68 6.81
C TRP A 134 -20.36 10.04 7.40
N LEU A 135 -19.21 10.56 7.01
CA LEU A 135 -18.71 11.85 7.49
C LEU A 135 -19.21 13.00 6.61
N LYS A 136 -19.64 14.08 7.27
CA LYS A 136 -20.03 15.34 6.67
C LYS A 136 -18.94 16.38 6.85
N SER A 137 -19.07 17.50 6.14
CA SER A 137 -18.12 18.61 6.29
C SER A 137 -17.95 19.05 7.76
N ASN A 138 -16.72 19.35 8.14
CA ASN A 138 -16.28 19.78 9.46
C ASN A 138 -16.41 18.71 10.56
N GLN A 139 -16.68 17.44 10.25
CA GLN A 139 -16.72 16.36 11.23
C GLN A 139 -15.38 15.68 11.41
N THR A 140 -15.12 15.27 12.62
CA THR A 140 -13.97 14.44 12.98
C THR A 140 -14.44 13.06 13.46
N LEU A 141 -13.91 12.00 12.87
CA LEU A 141 -13.93 10.66 13.44
C LEU A 141 -12.66 10.49 14.27
N TYR A 142 -12.80 10.15 15.55
CA TYR A 142 -11.68 9.85 16.43
C TYR A 142 -11.81 8.45 17.00
N ILE A 143 -10.87 7.59 16.62
CA ILE A 143 -10.78 6.20 17.09
C ILE A 143 -9.64 6.12 18.08
N ASP A 144 -9.96 6.03 19.37
CA ASP A 144 -9.00 6.12 20.46
C ASP A 144 -8.13 4.85 20.55
N GLU A 145 -7.02 4.95 21.27
CA GLU A 145 -6.15 3.81 21.56
C GLU A 145 -6.93 2.66 22.22
N GLY A 146 -6.73 1.45 21.73
CA GLY A 146 -7.44 0.25 22.19
C GLY A 146 -8.91 0.14 21.73
N ALA A 147 -9.38 1.04 20.86
CA ALA A 147 -10.66 0.87 20.16
C ALA A 147 -10.47 0.03 18.90
N VAL A 148 -11.38 -0.92 18.67
CA VAL A 148 -11.54 -1.65 17.40
C VAL A 148 -12.93 -1.34 16.86
N VAL A 149 -12.99 -0.65 15.73
CA VAL A 149 -14.25 -0.24 15.11
C VAL A 149 -14.48 -1.07 13.85
N HIS A 150 -15.46 -1.95 13.91
CA HIS A 150 -15.89 -2.75 12.76
C HIS A 150 -16.78 -1.89 11.87
N GLY A 151 -16.21 -1.39 10.78
CA GLY A 151 -16.87 -0.44 9.92
C GLY A 151 -16.04 0.02 8.72
N ILE A 152 -16.68 0.80 7.87
CA ILE A 152 -16.06 1.54 6.77
C ILE A 152 -16.42 3.02 6.88
N VAL A 153 -15.52 3.87 6.42
CA VAL A 153 -15.71 5.34 6.45
C VAL A 153 -15.88 5.87 5.04
N TYR A 154 -16.89 6.69 4.85
CA TYR A 154 -17.17 7.34 3.58
C TYR A 154 -17.46 8.83 3.77
N ALA A 155 -16.81 9.66 2.97
CA ALA A 155 -17.14 11.07 2.84
C ALA A 155 -17.29 11.41 1.35
N LYS A 156 -18.34 12.17 1.03
CA LYS A 156 -18.61 12.61 -0.34
C LYS A 156 -19.07 14.06 -0.33
N ASP A 157 -18.57 14.85 -1.30
CA ASP A 157 -18.89 16.26 -1.43
C ASP A 157 -18.70 17.03 -0.11
N ALA A 158 -17.60 16.71 0.63
CA ALA A 158 -17.38 17.19 1.99
C ALA A 158 -16.04 17.91 2.13
N GLU A 159 -15.98 18.85 3.07
CA GLU A 159 -14.78 19.62 3.36
C GLU A 159 -14.40 19.54 4.84
N ASN A 160 -13.09 19.68 5.13
CA ASN A 160 -12.55 19.70 6.48
C ASN A 160 -12.88 18.45 7.31
N VAL A 161 -12.94 17.28 6.65
CA VAL A 161 -13.15 16.01 7.33
C VAL A 161 -11.84 15.53 7.94
N ARG A 162 -11.91 14.99 9.16
CA ARG A 162 -10.76 14.39 9.84
C ARG A 162 -11.07 12.99 10.31
N ILE A 163 -10.13 12.08 10.08
CA ILE A 163 -10.17 10.70 10.58
C ILE A 163 -8.88 10.50 11.37
N MET A 164 -8.97 10.41 12.69
CA MET A 164 -7.81 10.51 13.57
C MET A 164 -7.84 9.48 14.70
N GLY A 165 -6.70 9.25 15.31
CA GLY A 165 -6.56 8.44 16.52
C GLY A 165 -5.46 7.40 16.45
N ARG A 166 -5.53 6.42 17.36
CA ARG A 166 -4.57 5.30 17.47
C ARG A 166 -5.27 3.94 17.43
N GLY A 167 -6.59 3.93 17.32
CA GLY A 167 -7.39 2.72 17.25
C GLY A 167 -7.40 2.09 15.87
N VAL A 168 -8.10 0.98 15.77
CA VAL A 168 -8.21 0.14 14.58
C VAL A 168 -9.56 0.33 13.91
N LEU A 169 -9.57 0.61 12.62
CA LEU A 169 -10.74 0.52 11.75
C LEU A 169 -10.65 -0.80 10.98
N ASP A 170 -11.47 -1.75 11.34
CA ASP A 170 -11.49 -3.10 10.78
C ASP A 170 -12.68 -3.29 9.85
N ALA A 171 -12.41 -3.55 8.58
CA ALA A 171 -13.42 -3.81 7.58
C ALA A 171 -13.64 -5.31 7.32
N SER A 172 -13.15 -6.19 8.18
CA SER A 172 -13.29 -7.66 8.02
C SER A 172 -14.72 -8.15 7.87
N PRO A 173 -15.78 -7.53 8.44
CA PRO A 173 -17.15 -7.94 8.22
C PRO A 173 -17.67 -7.66 6.81
N TYR A 174 -16.97 -6.80 6.04
CA TYR A 174 -17.43 -6.35 4.73
C TYR A 174 -16.75 -7.14 3.63
N ARG A 175 -17.44 -7.24 2.48
CA ARG A 175 -16.96 -8.00 1.31
C ARG A 175 -17.18 -7.21 0.05
N ARG A 176 -16.52 -7.63 -1.03
CA ARG A 176 -16.77 -7.04 -2.36
C ARG A 176 -18.23 -7.22 -2.74
N GLY A 177 -18.81 -6.23 -3.42
CA GLY A 177 -20.23 -6.22 -3.76
C GLY A 177 -20.71 -7.36 -4.67
N ASN A 178 -19.81 -8.10 -5.31
CA ASN A 178 -20.10 -9.28 -6.12
C ASN A 178 -19.70 -10.60 -5.44
N ASP A 179 -19.34 -10.56 -4.17
CA ASP A 179 -19.04 -11.75 -3.38
C ASP A 179 -20.34 -12.47 -2.97
N ASP A 180 -20.61 -13.62 -3.57
CA ASP A 180 -21.77 -14.48 -3.25
C ASP A 180 -21.72 -15.12 -1.86
N HIS A 181 -20.74 -14.78 -1.04
CA HIS A 181 -20.57 -15.37 0.27
C HIS A 181 -21.44 -14.66 1.32
N ALA A 182 -22.26 -15.45 1.95
CA ALA A 182 -23.24 -15.04 2.96
C ALA A 182 -22.69 -14.02 3.98
N GLY A 183 -23.42 -12.96 4.23
CA GLY A 183 -23.19 -11.92 5.22
C GLY A 183 -22.92 -10.52 4.67
N GLY A 184 -22.62 -10.38 3.39
CA GLY A 184 -22.39 -9.07 2.78
C GLY A 184 -23.62 -8.38 2.24
N ARG A 185 -24.70 -9.12 1.96
CA ARG A 185 -25.86 -8.58 1.24
C ARG A 185 -26.64 -7.54 2.03
N GLU A 186 -26.83 -7.76 3.33
CA GLU A 186 -27.52 -6.77 4.18
C GLU A 186 -26.78 -5.44 4.27
N VAL A 187 -25.43 -5.49 4.31
CA VAL A 187 -24.60 -4.28 4.27
C VAL A 187 -24.71 -3.60 2.91
N ILE A 188 -24.69 -4.38 1.83
CA ILE A 188 -24.84 -3.89 0.46
C ILE A 188 -26.19 -3.22 0.27
N ASP A 189 -27.27 -3.86 0.68
CA ASP A 189 -28.63 -3.31 0.59
C ASP A 189 -28.76 -2.04 1.46
N GLY A 190 -28.09 -2.02 2.62
CA GLY A 190 -27.99 -0.85 3.48
C GLY A 190 -27.24 0.31 2.83
N LEU A 191 -26.18 0.04 2.08
CA LEU A 191 -25.42 1.04 1.33
C LEU A 191 -26.23 1.59 0.14
N LEU A 192 -26.86 0.70 -0.63
CA LEU A 192 -27.74 1.10 -1.74
C LEU A 192 -28.90 1.97 -1.26
N SER A 193 -29.51 1.63 -0.14
CA SER A 193 -30.60 2.42 0.45
C SER A 193 -30.17 3.83 0.88
N ARG A 194 -28.86 4.05 1.09
CA ARG A 194 -28.25 5.34 1.41
C ARG A 194 -27.71 6.09 0.18
N GLY A 195 -28.01 5.59 -1.02
CA GLY A 195 -27.65 6.24 -2.27
C GLY A 195 -26.25 5.92 -2.82
N PHE A 196 -25.60 4.88 -2.29
CA PHE A 196 -24.40 4.35 -2.94
C PHE A 196 -24.75 3.70 -4.26
N THR A 197 -23.95 3.97 -5.28
CA THR A 197 -24.11 3.33 -6.59
C THR A 197 -23.43 1.94 -6.59
N SER A 198 -23.73 1.13 -7.59
CA SER A 198 -23.03 -0.14 -7.82
C SER A 198 -21.52 0.07 -8.01
N VAL A 199 -21.11 1.21 -8.57
CA VAL A 199 -19.70 1.59 -8.74
C VAL A 199 -19.06 1.92 -7.39
N ASP A 200 -19.72 2.72 -6.54
CA ASP A 200 -19.23 3.02 -5.20
C ASP A 200 -19.04 1.75 -4.39
N MET A 201 -19.94 0.80 -4.52
CA MET A 201 -19.90 -0.47 -3.79
C MET A 201 -18.83 -1.43 -4.30
N LYS A 202 -18.53 -1.40 -5.58
CA LYS A 202 -17.45 -2.22 -6.15
C LYS A 202 -16.07 -1.80 -5.64
N TYR A 203 -15.90 -0.51 -5.31
CA TYR A 203 -14.61 0.10 -4.95
C TYR A 203 -14.65 0.80 -3.60
N HIS A 204 -15.33 0.21 -2.63
CA HIS A 204 -15.27 0.69 -1.26
C HIS A 204 -14.09 0.04 -0.51
N GLY A 205 -13.57 0.77 0.46
CA GLY A 205 -12.43 0.36 1.28
C GLY A 205 -12.65 0.66 2.76
N ASN A 206 -11.58 0.67 3.53
CA ASN A 206 -11.66 1.17 4.91
C ASN A 206 -12.10 2.65 4.92
N VAL A 207 -11.50 3.46 4.05
CA VAL A 207 -11.77 4.91 3.97
C VAL A 207 -11.93 5.33 2.52
N VAL A 208 -12.99 6.05 2.21
CA VAL A 208 -13.21 6.67 0.89
C VAL A 208 -13.48 8.15 1.04
N LEU A 209 -12.64 8.98 0.43
CA LEU A 209 -12.85 10.42 0.24
C LEU A 209 -13.19 10.66 -1.24
N ASN A 210 -14.44 11.00 -1.52
CA ASN A 210 -14.96 11.19 -2.86
C ASN A 210 -15.38 12.65 -3.06
N HIS A 211 -14.69 13.39 -3.93
CA HIS A 211 -14.90 14.81 -4.14
C HIS A 211 -14.84 15.61 -2.82
N CYS A 212 -13.77 15.40 -2.06
CA CYS A 212 -13.56 16.03 -0.75
C CYS A 212 -12.43 17.03 -0.78
N LYS A 213 -12.47 18.03 0.12
CA LYS A 213 -11.45 19.07 0.22
C LYS A 213 -10.95 19.26 1.64
N ASN A 214 -9.65 19.61 1.77
CA ASN A 214 -9.02 19.96 3.03
C ASN A 214 -9.20 18.87 4.11
N CYS A 215 -8.96 17.59 3.77
CA CYS A 215 -9.19 16.48 4.66
C CYS A 215 -7.88 15.90 5.23
N LEU A 216 -7.98 15.29 6.42
CA LEU A 216 -6.88 14.67 7.14
C LEU A 216 -7.25 13.25 7.54
N ILE A 217 -6.35 12.28 7.24
CA ILE A 217 -6.38 10.93 7.81
C ILE A 217 -5.08 10.75 8.59
N GLU A 218 -5.15 10.58 9.91
CA GLU A 218 -3.96 10.57 10.78
C GLU A 218 -4.00 9.45 11.81
N GLY A 219 -2.91 8.70 11.88
CA GLY A 219 -2.57 7.84 13.02
C GLY A 219 -3.27 6.50 13.11
N VAL A 220 -4.46 6.36 12.55
CA VAL A 220 -5.30 5.16 12.63
C VAL A 220 -4.68 3.94 11.96
N VAL A 221 -5.04 2.76 12.47
CA VAL A 221 -4.70 1.48 11.85
C VAL A 221 -5.90 0.99 11.03
N LEU A 222 -5.67 0.68 9.75
CA LEU A 222 -6.69 0.22 8.80
C LEU A 222 -6.44 -1.25 8.47
N CYS A 223 -7.45 -2.10 8.73
CA CYS A 223 -7.34 -3.54 8.57
C CYS A 223 -8.40 -4.11 7.64
N ASP A 224 -8.02 -5.17 6.94
CA ASP A 224 -8.87 -6.12 6.22
C ASP A 224 -9.91 -5.47 5.30
N ALA A 225 -9.46 -4.53 4.46
CA ALA A 225 -10.32 -3.91 3.47
C ALA A 225 -10.94 -4.95 2.53
N PRO A 226 -12.19 -4.76 2.12
CA PRO A 226 -12.84 -5.64 1.15
C PRO A 226 -12.17 -5.56 -0.23
N MET A 227 -11.53 -4.43 -0.54
CA MET A 227 -10.79 -4.16 -1.76
C MET A 227 -9.67 -3.16 -1.46
N TRP A 228 -9.59 -2.01 -2.12
CA TRP A 228 -8.61 -0.95 -1.86
C TRP A 228 -8.82 -0.34 -0.47
N SER A 229 -7.79 -0.19 0.32
CA SER A 229 -7.95 0.27 1.71
C SER A 229 -8.34 1.74 1.81
N THR A 230 -7.55 2.63 1.23
CA THR A 230 -7.80 4.08 1.25
C THR A 230 -7.97 4.60 -0.17
N ILE A 231 -9.08 5.27 -0.43
CA ILE A 231 -9.43 5.77 -1.76
C ILE A 231 -9.68 7.27 -1.68
N ILE A 232 -8.90 8.04 -2.43
CA ILE A 232 -9.04 9.50 -2.61
C ILE A 232 -9.36 9.71 -4.09
N ARG A 233 -10.53 10.26 -4.44
CA ARG A 233 -11.01 10.25 -5.82
C ARG A 233 -11.86 11.46 -6.20
N ASN A 234 -12.11 11.61 -7.51
CA ASN A 234 -13.05 12.58 -8.10
C ASN A 234 -12.75 14.02 -7.68
N ASP A 235 -11.64 14.58 -8.17
CA ASP A 235 -11.21 15.95 -7.89
C ASP A 235 -11.11 16.29 -6.39
N SER A 236 -10.82 15.28 -5.55
CA SER A 236 -10.45 15.56 -4.16
C SER A 236 -9.19 16.39 -4.10
N GLU A 237 -9.15 17.37 -3.20
CA GLU A 237 -8.10 18.39 -3.16
C GLU A 237 -7.63 18.69 -1.75
N ASN A 238 -6.32 18.96 -1.58
CA ASN A 238 -5.70 19.30 -0.31
C ASN A 238 -5.92 18.20 0.75
N ILE A 239 -5.54 16.97 0.43
CA ILE A 239 -5.71 15.81 1.30
C ILE A 239 -4.37 15.45 1.93
N THR A 240 -4.35 15.26 3.24
CA THR A 240 -3.19 14.76 3.97
C THR A 240 -3.50 13.39 4.57
N VAL A 241 -2.61 12.44 4.30
CA VAL A 241 -2.59 11.11 4.94
C VAL A 241 -1.27 11.02 5.70
N ASP A 242 -1.33 11.00 7.03
CA ASP A 242 -0.15 11.06 7.88
C ASP A 242 -0.15 9.94 8.92
N ASN A 243 0.97 9.24 9.02
CA ASN A 243 1.20 8.25 10.08
C ASN A 243 0.09 7.16 10.19
N ILE A 244 -0.60 6.84 9.10
CA ILE A 244 -1.54 5.71 9.10
C ILE A 244 -0.81 4.38 8.95
N LYS A 245 -1.47 3.31 9.38
CA LYS A 245 -0.95 1.95 9.23
C LYS A 245 -1.99 1.11 8.51
N ILE A 246 -1.68 0.73 7.29
CA ILE A 246 -2.46 -0.23 6.53
C ILE A 246 -1.80 -1.58 6.72
N VAL A 247 -2.48 -2.48 7.42
CA VAL A 247 -1.99 -3.83 7.72
C VAL A 247 -3.17 -4.80 7.72
N GLY A 248 -2.89 -6.09 7.47
CA GLY A 248 -3.99 -7.05 7.40
C GLY A 248 -4.71 -7.08 6.05
N GLN A 249 -4.04 -6.67 4.99
CA GLN A 249 -4.55 -6.70 3.63
C GLN A 249 -4.14 -8.02 2.95
N TRP A 250 -5.05 -8.99 2.88
CA TRP A 250 -4.78 -10.32 2.32
C TRP A 250 -5.70 -10.69 1.15
N ARG A 251 -6.74 -9.90 0.93
CA ARG A 251 -7.75 -10.15 -0.12
C ARG A 251 -7.24 -9.68 -1.47
N TYR A 252 -7.88 -10.18 -2.53
CA TYR A 252 -7.62 -9.75 -3.89
C TYR A 252 -7.92 -8.27 -4.10
N ASN A 253 -7.07 -7.55 -4.82
CA ASN A 253 -7.10 -6.10 -4.97
C ASN A 253 -7.15 -5.34 -3.62
N ALA A 254 -6.57 -5.90 -2.58
CA ALA A 254 -6.39 -5.17 -1.34
C ALA A 254 -5.15 -4.27 -1.46
N ASP A 255 -5.33 -3.19 -2.24
CA ASP A 255 -4.35 -2.13 -2.39
C ASP A 255 -4.27 -1.30 -1.10
N GLY A 256 -3.20 -0.57 -0.93
CA GLY A 256 -3.04 0.36 0.19
C GLY A 256 -3.76 1.69 -0.05
N ILE A 257 -3.09 2.65 -0.68
CA ILE A 257 -3.62 4.00 -0.89
C ILE A 257 -3.74 4.28 -2.39
N ASN A 258 -4.97 4.54 -2.83
CA ASN A 258 -5.28 4.90 -4.21
C ASN A 258 -5.62 6.40 -4.29
N ILE A 259 -4.81 7.16 -5.01
CA ILE A 259 -5.00 8.58 -5.28
C ILE A 259 -5.47 8.70 -6.73
N CYS A 260 -6.79 8.81 -6.91
CA CYS A 260 -7.42 8.77 -8.23
C CYS A 260 -7.89 10.18 -8.61
N THR A 261 -7.52 10.68 -9.78
CA THR A 261 -8.00 11.96 -10.32
C THR A 261 -8.10 13.09 -9.28
N SER A 262 -7.05 13.25 -8.46
CA SER A 262 -7.05 14.17 -7.31
C SER A 262 -5.76 14.98 -7.29
N LYS A 263 -5.76 16.10 -6.57
CA LYS A 263 -4.64 17.04 -6.57
C LYS A 263 -4.27 17.54 -5.17
N ASN A 264 -3.01 17.99 -5.03
CA ASN A 264 -2.47 18.48 -3.77
C ASN A 264 -2.62 17.42 -2.64
N VAL A 265 -2.19 16.18 -2.91
CA VAL A 265 -2.29 15.08 -1.96
C VAL A 265 -0.92 14.79 -1.36
N THR A 266 -0.85 14.74 -0.04
CA THR A 266 0.35 14.34 0.69
C THR A 266 0.11 13.07 1.47
N VAL A 267 0.92 12.04 1.22
CA VAL A 267 0.97 10.80 2.01
C VAL A 267 2.33 10.74 2.68
N LYS A 268 2.37 10.66 4.00
CA LYS A 268 3.66 10.64 4.71
C LYS A 268 3.67 9.80 5.97
N ASN A 269 4.88 9.43 6.41
CA ASN A 269 5.14 8.75 7.68
C ASN A 269 4.30 7.48 7.90
N SER A 270 3.87 6.82 6.84
CA SER A 270 2.87 5.76 6.91
C SER A 270 3.47 4.38 6.66
N PHE A 271 2.83 3.37 7.25
CA PHE A 271 3.15 1.97 7.00
C PHE A 271 2.07 1.36 6.12
N VAL A 272 2.46 0.70 5.03
CA VAL A 272 1.52 0.03 4.14
C VAL A 272 2.02 -1.37 3.85
N ARG A 273 1.31 -2.37 4.41
CA ARG A 273 1.43 -3.76 3.98
C ARG A 273 0.16 -4.14 3.23
N SER A 274 0.26 -4.16 1.92
CA SER A 274 -0.86 -4.48 1.03
C SER A 274 -0.65 -5.83 0.35
N PHE A 275 -1.75 -6.45 -0.06
CA PHE A 275 -1.68 -7.60 -0.97
C PHE A 275 -1.34 -7.14 -2.38
N ASP A 276 -2.12 -6.20 -2.92
CA ASP A 276 -1.87 -5.58 -4.22
C ASP A 276 -1.08 -4.27 -4.05
N ASP A 277 -1.20 -3.31 -4.91
CA ASP A 277 -0.36 -2.12 -4.95
C ASP A 277 -0.36 -1.33 -3.63
N CYS A 278 0.82 -0.86 -3.18
CA CYS A 278 0.89 -0.15 -1.90
C CYS A 278 0.38 1.29 -2.01
N ILE A 279 0.96 2.11 -2.89
CA ILE A 279 0.55 3.50 -3.09
C ILE A 279 0.52 3.79 -4.58
N ILE A 280 -0.65 4.21 -5.06
CA ILE A 280 -0.89 4.44 -6.48
C ILE A 280 -1.39 5.86 -6.71
N THR A 281 -0.79 6.56 -7.68
CA THR A 281 -1.41 7.70 -8.36
C THR A 281 -2.09 7.19 -9.62
N ARG A 282 -3.38 7.44 -9.75
CA ARG A 282 -4.21 6.78 -10.76
C ARG A 282 -5.03 7.77 -11.57
N GLY A 283 -4.93 7.70 -12.88
CA GLY A 283 -5.83 8.39 -13.80
C GLY A 283 -7.26 7.86 -13.72
N ALA A 284 -8.17 8.47 -14.46
CA ALA A 284 -9.58 8.08 -14.47
C ALA A 284 -9.76 6.59 -14.82
N TYR A 285 -10.34 5.85 -13.91
CA TYR A 285 -10.48 4.39 -14.01
C TYR A 285 -11.92 3.93 -13.95
N LEU A 286 -12.69 4.52 -13.02
CA LEU A 286 -14.07 4.12 -12.81
C LEU A 286 -15.02 4.88 -13.74
N GLU A 287 -16.18 4.27 -13.98
CA GLU A 287 -17.25 4.95 -14.69
C GLU A 287 -17.63 6.24 -13.96
N GLY A 288 -17.74 7.33 -14.72
CA GLY A 288 -18.04 8.66 -14.16
C GLY A 288 -16.83 9.39 -13.54
N GLU A 289 -15.64 8.78 -13.48
CA GLU A 289 -14.43 9.51 -13.12
C GLU A 289 -13.92 10.31 -14.32
N ASP A 290 -13.61 11.56 -14.06
CA ASP A 290 -12.85 12.47 -14.93
C ASP A 290 -11.86 13.25 -14.04
N GLY A 291 -10.88 13.91 -14.67
CA GLY A 291 -9.92 14.73 -13.96
C GLY A 291 -8.49 14.20 -14.06
N ASN A 292 -7.60 14.95 -13.48
CA ASN A 292 -6.16 14.76 -13.55
C ASN A 292 -5.59 14.42 -12.16
N VAL A 293 -4.36 13.92 -12.15
CA VAL A 293 -3.57 13.79 -10.92
C VAL A 293 -2.48 14.84 -10.95
N GLU A 294 -2.44 15.68 -9.91
CA GLU A 294 -1.47 16.77 -9.86
C GLU A 294 -0.96 17.04 -8.45
N ASN A 295 0.34 17.34 -8.33
CA ASN A 295 0.97 17.74 -7.07
C ASN A 295 0.78 16.69 -5.96
N VAL A 296 1.26 15.48 -6.18
CA VAL A 296 1.23 14.39 -5.19
C VAL A 296 2.61 14.21 -4.57
N LEU A 297 2.65 14.19 -3.25
CA LEU A 297 3.86 13.87 -2.48
C LEU A 297 3.63 12.61 -1.66
N VAL A 298 4.50 11.62 -1.83
CA VAL A 298 4.57 10.41 -0.99
C VAL A 298 5.95 10.37 -0.34
N GLU A 299 6.01 10.53 0.98
CA GLU A 299 7.30 10.59 1.65
C GLU A 299 7.37 9.83 2.97
N ASN A 300 8.56 9.33 3.30
CA ASN A 300 8.87 8.67 4.57
C ASN A 300 7.91 7.52 4.92
N CYS A 301 7.51 6.74 3.91
CA CYS A 301 6.63 5.58 4.08
C CYS A 301 7.43 4.28 4.08
N VAL A 302 6.98 3.30 4.87
CA VAL A 302 7.49 1.93 4.88
C VAL A 302 6.49 1.04 4.17
N LEU A 303 6.93 0.38 3.09
CA LEU A 303 6.06 -0.36 2.19
C LEU A 303 6.42 -1.83 2.12
N TRP A 304 5.43 -2.67 2.26
CA TRP A 304 5.50 -4.12 2.07
C TRP A 304 4.42 -4.56 1.08
N CYS A 305 4.81 -4.98 -0.10
CA CYS A 305 3.91 -5.42 -1.15
C CYS A 305 3.96 -6.93 -1.31
N ASP A 306 2.85 -7.64 -1.04
CA ASP A 306 2.81 -9.10 -1.14
C ASP A 306 2.60 -9.60 -2.58
N TRP A 307 1.98 -8.81 -3.47
CA TRP A 307 1.70 -9.20 -4.86
C TRP A 307 1.96 -8.10 -5.89
N GLY A 308 1.42 -6.90 -5.71
CA GLY A 308 1.42 -5.81 -6.68
C GLY A 308 2.71 -5.01 -6.73
N LYS A 309 2.59 -3.70 -6.91
CA LYS A 309 3.70 -2.75 -7.01
C LYS A 309 3.76 -1.86 -5.76
N SER A 310 4.95 -1.42 -5.39
CA SER A 310 5.09 -0.61 -4.18
C SER A 310 4.73 0.86 -4.42
N LEU A 311 5.27 1.48 -5.47
CA LEU A 311 5.00 2.86 -5.85
C LEU A 311 4.58 2.87 -7.32
N GLU A 312 3.32 3.19 -7.58
CA GLU A 312 2.78 3.12 -8.94
C GLU A 312 2.18 4.44 -9.40
N THR A 313 2.39 4.72 -10.68
CA THR A 313 1.67 5.73 -11.44
C THR A 313 0.94 5.04 -12.59
N TRP A 314 -0.37 5.12 -12.62
CA TRP A 314 -1.18 4.43 -13.60
C TRP A 314 -2.10 5.38 -14.38
N CYS A 315 -1.99 5.36 -15.70
CA CYS A 315 -2.71 6.28 -16.58
C CYS A 315 -4.22 6.07 -16.63
N GLY A 316 -4.76 4.99 -16.06
CA GLY A 316 -6.21 4.74 -16.04
C GLY A 316 -6.76 4.23 -17.37
N HIS A 317 -8.08 4.34 -17.55
CA HIS A 317 -8.82 3.89 -18.73
C HIS A 317 -9.32 5.03 -19.63
N LYS A 318 -8.96 6.26 -19.31
CA LYS A 318 -9.29 7.46 -20.06
C LYS A 318 -8.07 8.36 -20.18
N PRO A 319 -8.01 9.26 -21.16
CA PRO A 319 -6.98 10.28 -21.21
C PRO A 319 -6.89 11.05 -19.91
N THR A 320 -5.70 11.09 -19.31
CA THR A 320 -5.47 11.74 -18.02
C THR A 320 -4.10 12.40 -18.02
N GLU A 321 -4.00 13.58 -17.45
CA GLU A 321 -2.71 14.18 -17.13
C GLU A 321 -2.31 13.80 -15.69
N ILE A 322 -1.13 13.22 -15.55
CA ILE A 322 -0.50 12.92 -14.25
C ILE A 322 0.77 13.73 -14.17
N LYS A 323 0.78 14.75 -13.30
CA LYS A 323 1.86 15.72 -13.23
C LYS A 323 2.33 15.99 -11.81
N ASN A 324 3.63 16.28 -11.67
CA ASN A 324 4.23 16.68 -10.41
C ASN A 324 4.02 15.65 -9.30
N VAL A 325 4.39 14.40 -9.55
CA VAL A 325 4.33 13.32 -8.57
C VAL A 325 5.72 13.08 -7.99
N THR A 326 5.84 13.17 -6.68
CA THR A 326 7.10 12.93 -5.98
C THR A 326 6.96 11.79 -4.98
N PHE A 327 7.79 10.77 -5.16
CA PHE A 327 8.03 9.71 -4.19
C PHE A 327 9.43 9.91 -3.62
N ARG A 328 9.55 10.26 -2.33
CA ARG A 328 10.87 10.49 -1.72
C ARG A 328 11.01 9.90 -0.33
N ASN A 329 12.23 9.50 0.02
CA ASN A 329 12.56 8.96 1.34
C ASN A 329 11.70 7.74 1.73
N ASN A 330 11.32 6.88 0.76
CA ASN A 330 10.47 5.72 1.02
C ASN A 330 11.30 4.44 1.16
N TYR A 331 10.83 3.54 2.00
CA TYR A 331 11.49 2.30 2.39
C TYR A 331 10.64 1.10 1.94
N LEU A 332 11.10 0.36 0.95
CA LEU A 332 10.43 -0.79 0.39
C LEU A 332 11.04 -2.04 1.01
N ILE A 333 10.39 -2.59 2.04
CA ILE A 333 10.96 -3.67 2.84
C ILE A 333 10.69 -5.07 2.28
N HIS A 334 9.63 -5.22 1.49
CA HIS A 334 9.35 -6.40 0.68
C HIS A 334 8.66 -6.01 -0.61
N LEU A 335 9.06 -6.64 -1.69
CA LEU A 335 8.44 -6.50 -3.00
C LEU A 335 8.21 -7.88 -3.60
N ASN A 336 7.13 -8.00 -4.36
CA ASN A 336 6.90 -9.21 -5.14
C ASN A 336 6.90 -8.95 -6.65
N ALA A 337 6.43 -7.79 -7.10
CA ALA A 337 6.44 -7.45 -8.52
C ALA A 337 7.42 -6.29 -8.82
N VAL A 338 7.01 -5.05 -8.68
CA VAL A 338 7.80 -3.89 -9.10
C VAL A 338 7.87 -2.85 -7.99
N ALA A 339 9.07 -2.33 -7.74
CA ALA A 339 9.30 -1.30 -6.73
C ALA A 339 8.69 0.05 -7.14
N MET A 340 9.00 0.50 -8.35
CA MET A 340 8.57 1.78 -8.92
C MET A 340 8.08 1.52 -10.34
N ASN A 341 6.83 1.87 -10.62
CA ASN A 341 6.20 1.51 -11.87
C ASN A 341 5.37 2.67 -12.46
N ILE A 342 5.39 2.77 -13.77
CA ILE A 342 4.45 3.58 -14.52
C ILE A 342 3.74 2.65 -15.49
N THR A 343 2.43 2.50 -15.33
CA THR A 343 1.61 1.61 -16.15
C THR A 343 0.70 2.43 -17.06
N VAL A 344 0.73 2.07 -18.33
CA VAL A 344 -0.23 2.50 -19.33
C VAL A 344 -1.19 1.35 -19.57
N TRP A 345 -2.46 1.65 -19.61
CA TRP A 345 -3.50 0.66 -19.77
C TRP A 345 -4.35 0.93 -21.00
N TYR A 346 -5.11 -0.07 -21.40
CA TYR A 346 -6.10 0.05 -22.45
C TYR A 346 -7.06 1.23 -22.20
N GLY A 347 -7.19 2.11 -23.16
CA GLY A 347 -8.02 3.31 -23.06
C GLY A 347 -7.32 4.56 -22.51
N SER A 348 -6.07 4.46 -22.06
CA SER A 348 -5.29 5.62 -21.59
C SER A 348 -4.67 6.47 -22.72
N ASN A 349 -5.11 6.24 -23.94
CA ASN A 349 -4.70 6.98 -25.13
C ASN A 349 -4.74 8.51 -24.90
N HIS A 350 -3.72 9.21 -25.40
CA HIS A 350 -3.50 10.64 -25.18
C HIS A 350 -3.26 11.10 -23.73
N SER A 351 -3.00 10.18 -22.82
CA SER A 351 -2.57 10.55 -21.47
C SER A 351 -1.17 11.17 -21.50
N VAL A 352 -0.90 12.01 -20.49
CA VAL A 352 0.38 12.67 -20.29
C VAL A 352 0.89 12.36 -18.91
N VAL A 353 2.11 11.85 -18.79
CA VAL A 353 2.82 11.67 -17.53
C VAL A 353 4.04 12.57 -17.53
N ASP A 354 4.04 13.60 -16.70
CA ASP A 354 5.10 14.58 -16.66
C ASP A 354 5.57 14.89 -15.24
N ASN A 355 6.87 15.05 -15.07
CA ASN A 355 7.51 15.41 -13.82
C ASN A 355 7.18 14.42 -12.68
N VAL A 356 7.63 13.16 -12.85
CA VAL A 356 7.56 12.11 -11.82
C VAL A 356 8.97 11.90 -11.24
N LEU A 357 9.12 12.15 -9.95
CA LEU A 357 10.39 12.03 -9.24
C LEU A 357 10.35 10.88 -8.23
N TYR A 358 11.29 9.95 -8.37
CA TYR A 358 11.62 8.95 -7.35
C TYR A 358 12.98 9.33 -6.74
N GLU A 359 12.99 9.81 -5.48
CA GLU A 359 14.18 10.30 -4.81
C GLU A 359 14.40 9.63 -3.45
N ASN A 360 15.63 9.19 -3.18
CA ASN A 360 15.96 8.50 -1.93
C ASN A 360 15.03 7.31 -1.66
N ILE A 361 14.98 6.37 -2.58
CA ILE A 361 14.20 5.14 -2.43
C ILE A 361 15.14 4.03 -1.93
N PHE A 362 14.78 3.46 -0.76
CA PHE A 362 15.56 2.43 -0.09
C PHE A 362 14.83 1.09 -0.22
N ILE A 363 15.47 0.13 -0.87
CA ILE A 363 14.86 -1.16 -1.23
C ILE A 363 15.60 -2.28 -0.53
N ASP A 364 14.88 -3.01 0.33
CA ASP A 364 15.41 -4.23 0.94
C ASP A 364 15.19 -5.39 -0.02
N LEU A 365 16.28 -6.00 -0.48
CA LEU A 365 16.25 -7.19 -1.32
C LEU A 365 16.60 -8.43 -0.50
N ASP A 366 15.82 -9.47 -0.68
CA ASP A 366 16.13 -10.80 -0.17
C ASP A 366 15.97 -11.82 -1.30
N GLU A 367 17.11 -12.28 -1.83
CA GLU A 367 17.16 -13.24 -2.94
C GLU A 367 16.35 -14.52 -2.67
N LYS A 368 16.38 -14.99 -1.42
CA LYS A 368 15.65 -16.18 -1.02
C LYS A 368 14.12 -16.02 -1.20
N TYR A 369 13.58 -14.85 -0.92
CA TYR A 369 12.15 -14.60 -1.06
C TYR A 369 11.73 -14.33 -2.50
N LEU A 370 12.56 -13.67 -3.29
CA LEU A 370 12.35 -13.54 -4.73
C LEU A 370 12.21 -14.92 -5.39
N PHE A 371 13.11 -15.84 -5.06
CA PHE A 371 13.10 -17.19 -5.60
C PHE A 371 11.89 -18.00 -5.14
N ASN A 372 11.56 -17.96 -3.86
CA ASN A 372 10.41 -18.66 -3.31
C ASN A 372 9.06 -18.12 -3.81
N ALA A 373 8.95 -16.82 -4.05
CA ALA A 373 7.75 -16.23 -4.65
C ALA A 373 7.50 -16.77 -6.06
N ILE A 374 8.56 -16.99 -6.82
CA ILE A 374 8.52 -17.60 -8.14
C ILE A 374 8.12 -19.07 -8.06
N GLU A 375 8.82 -19.86 -7.25
CA GLU A 375 8.57 -21.29 -7.09
C GLU A 375 7.16 -21.59 -6.58
N SER A 376 6.68 -20.81 -5.65
CA SER A 376 5.38 -21.05 -5.03
C SER A 376 4.20 -20.70 -5.91
N CYS A 377 4.40 -19.85 -6.89
CA CYS A 377 3.37 -19.55 -7.88
C CYS A 377 3.24 -20.60 -8.99
N ASP A 378 3.98 -21.75 -8.96
CA ASP A 378 4.06 -22.77 -10.00
C ASP A 378 4.24 -22.19 -11.39
N ASN A 379 4.99 -21.12 -11.49
CA ASN A 379 4.84 -20.32 -12.65
C ASN A 379 6.13 -19.69 -13.11
N LEU A 380 7.15 -20.50 -13.32
CA LEU A 380 8.06 -20.19 -14.44
C LEU A 380 7.25 -19.92 -15.70
N ALA A 381 6.19 -20.71 -15.96
CA ALA A 381 5.25 -20.46 -17.07
C ALA A 381 4.45 -19.17 -16.93
N PHE A 382 4.10 -18.74 -15.73
CA PHE A 382 3.44 -17.48 -15.49
C PHE A 382 4.42 -16.32 -15.65
N GLU A 383 5.67 -16.45 -15.18
CA GLU A 383 6.71 -15.46 -15.39
C GLU A 383 7.16 -15.35 -16.83
N GLU A 384 7.34 -16.46 -17.52
CA GLU A 384 7.63 -16.48 -18.94
C GLU A 384 6.48 -15.83 -19.73
N LYS A 385 5.24 -16.09 -19.34
CA LYS A 385 4.06 -15.56 -20.00
C LYS A 385 3.75 -14.12 -19.60
N PHE A 386 3.97 -13.73 -18.35
CA PHE A 386 3.51 -12.47 -17.78
C PHE A 386 4.61 -11.55 -17.25
N GLY A 387 5.86 -12.03 -17.18
CA GLY A 387 7.01 -11.24 -16.76
C GLY A 387 6.95 -10.74 -15.31
N HIS A 388 6.43 -11.55 -14.41
CA HIS A 388 6.31 -11.26 -12.98
C HIS A 388 7.63 -11.50 -12.22
N ILE A 389 8.68 -10.92 -12.66
CA ILE A 389 9.92 -10.87 -11.90
C ILE A 389 9.93 -9.57 -11.12
N PRO A 390 10.18 -9.58 -9.79
CA PRO A 390 10.36 -8.36 -9.04
C PRO A 390 11.42 -7.47 -9.69
N ARG A 391 11.07 -6.24 -9.97
CA ARG A 391 11.95 -5.29 -10.65
C ARG A 391 12.04 -4.00 -9.89
N ALA A 392 13.25 -3.50 -9.79
CA ALA A 392 13.50 -2.27 -9.05
C ALA A 392 12.88 -1.05 -9.72
N LEU A 393 13.02 -0.96 -11.02
CA LEU A 393 12.59 0.18 -11.83
C LEU A 393 11.84 -0.34 -13.06
N SER A 394 10.67 0.19 -13.33
CA SER A 394 9.96 -0.13 -14.55
C SER A 394 9.14 1.06 -15.01
N VAL A 395 9.35 1.47 -16.25
CA VAL A 395 8.36 2.22 -17.01
C VAL A 395 7.75 1.22 -17.97
N ARG A 396 6.51 0.85 -17.71
CA ARG A 396 5.86 -0.21 -18.44
C ARG A 396 4.79 0.36 -19.35
N VAL A 397 5.01 0.23 -20.65
CA VAL A 397 3.98 0.40 -21.67
C VAL A 397 3.58 -0.99 -22.10
N GLU A 398 2.37 -1.41 -21.78
CA GLU A 398 1.89 -2.71 -22.19
C GLU A 398 1.59 -2.70 -23.67
N ARG A 399 2.16 -3.68 -24.35
CA ARG A 399 2.19 -3.73 -25.80
C ARG A 399 0.96 -4.41 -26.36
N LEU A 400 0.60 -3.95 -27.53
CA LEU A 400 -0.29 -4.54 -28.48
C LEU A 400 -0.18 -6.00 -28.71
N GLY A 401 -1.34 -6.60 -28.82
CA GLY A 401 -1.52 -8.00 -29.08
C GLY A 401 -1.69 -8.83 -27.82
N LYS A 402 -1.18 -8.44 -26.67
CA LYS A 402 -1.50 -9.07 -25.38
C LYS A 402 -1.31 -8.10 -24.25
N MET A 403 -2.37 -7.55 -23.73
CA MET A 403 -2.36 -6.92 -22.43
C MET A 403 -2.39 -7.99 -21.35
N VAL A 404 -1.44 -7.89 -20.47
CA VAL A 404 -1.43 -8.70 -19.27
C VAL A 404 -1.73 -7.80 -18.12
N ASP A 405 -2.94 -7.86 -17.61
CA ASP A 405 -3.25 -7.36 -16.28
C ASP A 405 -2.60 -8.29 -15.27
N LEU A 406 -1.51 -7.83 -14.68
CA LEU A 406 -0.76 -8.59 -13.70
C LEU A 406 -1.57 -8.87 -12.44
N GLY A 407 -2.60 -8.06 -12.16
CA GLY A 407 -3.49 -8.25 -11.03
C GLY A 407 -4.67 -9.17 -11.30
N SER A 408 -5.24 -9.16 -12.49
CA SER A 408 -6.49 -9.86 -12.82
C SER A 408 -6.32 -11.12 -13.64
N GLN A 409 -5.12 -11.44 -14.12
CA GLN A 409 -4.83 -12.52 -15.06
C GLN A 409 -5.60 -12.42 -16.41
N ARG A 410 -6.10 -11.25 -16.72
CA ARG A 410 -6.76 -11.00 -18.00
C ARG A 410 -5.71 -10.70 -19.05
N CYS A 411 -5.77 -11.46 -20.15
CA CYS A 411 -5.04 -11.16 -21.38
C CYS A 411 -6.07 -10.77 -22.43
N GLU A 412 -5.98 -9.55 -22.92
CA GLU A 412 -6.81 -9.11 -24.04
C GLU A 412 -5.91 -8.85 -25.26
N GLU A 413 -6.33 -9.29 -26.42
CA GLU A 413 -5.68 -8.92 -27.67
C GLU A 413 -6.25 -7.58 -28.14
N VAL A 414 -5.37 -6.65 -28.49
CA VAL A 414 -5.76 -5.32 -28.94
C VAL A 414 -5.15 -5.08 -30.31
N ASP A 415 -6.02 -4.85 -31.28
CA ASP A 415 -5.62 -4.67 -32.68
C ASP A 415 -5.27 -3.22 -33.03
N ASP A 416 -5.70 -2.26 -32.21
CA ASP A 416 -5.49 -0.84 -32.45
C ASP A 416 -4.37 -0.24 -31.61
N LEU A 417 -3.32 0.22 -32.26
CA LEU A 417 -2.12 0.82 -31.67
C LEU A 417 -2.35 2.20 -31.04
N SER A 418 -3.39 2.90 -31.46
CA SER A 418 -3.66 4.27 -31.01
C SER A 418 -4.01 4.36 -29.51
N TYR A 419 -4.42 3.25 -28.92
CA TYR A 419 -4.74 3.19 -27.49
C TYR A 419 -3.54 3.35 -26.55
N PHE A 420 -2.33 3.35 -27.07
CA PHE A 420 -1.10 3.47 -26.28
C PHE A 420 -0.28 4.73 -26.60
N ASP A 421 -0.90 5.71 -27.22
CA ASP A 421 -0.29 7.01 -27.46
C ASP A 421 -0.30 7.83 -26.17
N VAL A 422 0.74 7.60 -25.34
CA VAL A 422 0.95 8.27 -24.06
C VAL A 422 2.28 8.99 -24.08
N SER A 423 2.28 10.26 -23.70
CA SER A 423 3.49 11.07 -23.60
C SER A 423 4.12 10.98 -22.20
N PHE A 424 5.41 10.69 -22.16
CA PHE A 424 6.21 10.72 -20.94
C PHE A 424 7.29 11.81 -21.02
N SER A 425 7.38 12.63 -19.97
CA SER A 425 8.43 13.62 -19.84
C SER A 425 8.90 13.79 -18.39
N ASN A 426 10.15 14.20 -18.21
CA ASN A 426 10.74 14.52 -16.91
C ASN A 426 10.57 13.43 -15.84
N ILE A 427 10.79 12.16 -16.20
CA ILE A 427 10.76 11.05 -15.24
C ILE A 427 12.15 10.85 -14.68
N THR A 428 12.32 11.04 -13.38
CA THR A 428 13.62 11.07 -12.71
C THR A 428 13.70 10.05 -11.60
N TYR A 429 14.75 9.23 -11.61
CA TYR A 429 15.12 8.35 -10.52
C TYR A 429 16.42 8.84 -9.92
N LYS A 430 16.42 9.19 -8.63
CA LYS A 430 17.55 9.79 -7.96
C LYS A 430 17.84 9.10 -6.63
N ASN A 431 19.08 8.68 -6.42
CA ASN A 431 19.54 8.06 -5.18
C ASN A 431 18.68 6.85 -4.76
N VAL A 432 18.44 5.92 -5.69
CA VAL A 432 17.80 4.63 -5.39
C VAL A 432 18.86 3.68 -4.85
N ARG A 433 18.62 3.09 -3.67
CA ARG A 433 19.59 2.25 -2.96
C ARG A 433 19.00 0.90 -2.60
N TYR A 434 19.80 -0.14 -2.76
CA TYR A 434 19.46 -1.50 -2.45
C TYR A 434 20.20 -1.99 -1.23
N TYR A 435 19.52 -2.74 -0.37
CA TYR A 435 20.02 -3.36 0.84
C TYR A 435 19.70 -4.84 0.83
N GLY A 436 20.53 -5.66 1.51
CA GLY A 436 20.35 -7.10 1.54
C GLY A 436 21.27 -7.84 0.58
N LYS A 437 20.97 -9.09 0.30
CA LYS A 437 21.84 -10.03 -0.42
C LYS A 437 21.46 -10.26 -1.88
N GLY A 438 20.28 -9.80 -2.28
CA GLY A 438 19.77 -9.99 -3.65
C GLY A 438 20.42 -9.05 -4.66
N ASP A 439 20.44 -9.46 -5.91
CA ASP A 439 20.87 -8.61 -7.03
C ASP A 439 19.71 -7.70 -7.47
N ALA A 440 20.06 -6.44 -7.76
CA ALA A 440 19.11 -5.51 -8.34
C ALA A 440 18.69 -5.96 -9.74
N LEU A 441 17.40 -6.13 -9.95
CA LEU A 441 16.87 -6.54 -11.23
C LEU A 441 16.82 -5.36 -12.22
N PRO A 442 17.02 -5.61 -13.52
CA PRO A 442 17.14 -4.56 -14.50
C PRO A 442 15.84 -3.79 -14.68
N THR A 443 15.98 -2.50 -14.94
CA THR A 443 14.89 -1.65 -15.42
C THR A 443 14.49 -2.07 -16.82
N VAL A 444 13.20 -2.29 -17.04
CA VAL A 444 12.66 -2.57 -18.36
C VAL A 444 11.75 -1.43 -18.77
N ILE A 445 12.15 -0.74 -19.84
CA ILE A 445 11.33 0.25 -20.51
C ILE A 445 10.85 -0.39 -21.81
N LYS A 446 9.55 -0.67 -21.89
CA LYS A 446 8.91 -1.11 -23.14
C LYS A 446 8.39 0.13 -23.85
N LYS A 447 8.86 0.38 -25.06
CA LYS A 447 8.65 1.65 -25.76
C LYS A 447 7.44 1.58 -26.71
N HIS A 448 6.39 2.33 -26.40
CA HIS A 448 5.44 2.86 -27.41
C HIS A 448 5.13 4.35 -27.18
N SER A 449 5.83 4.99 -26.29
CA SER A 449 5.60 6.37 -25.91
C SER A 449 6.91 7.13 -25.93
N GLU A 450 6.79 8.40 -26.09
CA GLU A 450 7.92 9.29 -26.14
C GLU A 450 8.44 9.53 -24.72
N ILE A 451 9.67 9.07 -24.44
CA ILE A 451 10.35 9.34 -23.18
C ILE A 451 11.34 10.46 -23.43
N HIS A 452 11.02 11.64 -22.96
CA HIS A 452 11.87 12.81 -23.18
C HIS A 452 13.05 12.87 -22.21
N ARG A 453 12.87 12.38 -20.96
CA ARG A 453 13.93 12.38 -19.97
C ARG A 453 13.76 11.25 -18.97
N LEU A 454 14.83 10.47 -18.81
CA LEU A 454 14.95 9.47 -17.75
C LEU A 454 16.36 9.61 -17.17
N GLU A 455 16.47 9.90 -15.90
CA GLU A 455 17.72 10.13 -15.23
C GLU A 455 17.83 9.24 -13.98
N SER A 456 18.95 8.55 -13.84
CA SER A 456 19.29 7.80 -12.64
C SER A 456 20.61 8.32 -12.07
N VAL A 457 20.57 8.80 -10.84
CA VAL A 457 21.71 9.41 -10.18
C VAL A 457 21.92 8.75 -8.82
N GLY A 458 23.15 8.28 -8.57
CA GLY A 458 23.57 7.84 -7.23
C GLY A 458 23.00 6.51 -6.77
N THR A 459 22.86 5.53 -7.65
CA THR A 459 22.51 4.16 -7.29
C THR A 459 23.67 3.45 -6.58
N SER A 460 23.36 2.54 -5.66
CA SER A 460 24.36 1.74 -4.94
C SER A 460 25.08 0.75 -5.84
N ARG A 461 26.15 0.12 -5.33
CA ARG A 461 27.12 -0.69 -6.10
C ARG A 461 26.54 -1.78 -7.00
N ASN A 462 25.34 -2.27 -6.73
CA ASN A 462 24.72 -3.38 -7.46
C ASN A 462 23.55 -2.95 -8.37
N ALA A 463 23.23 -1.66 -8.41
CA ALA A 463 22.14 -1.17 -9.25
C ALA A 463 22.68 -0.78 -10.62
N THR A 464 22.71 -1.73 -11.53
CA THR A 464 22.96 -1.43 -12.94
C THR A 464 21.64 -1.11 -13.62
N LEU A 465 21.50 0.14 -14.05
CA LEU A 465 20.35 0.57 -14.85
C LEU A 465 20.51 -0.03 -16.25
N PHE A 466 19.84 -1.14 -16.52
CA PHE A 466 19.75 -1.68 -17.88
C PHE A 466 18.52 -1.12 -18.56
N LEU A 467 18.72 -0.03 -19.31
CA LEU A 467 17.75 0.42 -20.28
C LEU A 467 17.78 -0.56 -21.46
N ARG A 468 16.92 -1.57 -21.44
CA ARG A 468 16.69 -2.40 -22.62
C ARG A 468 15.63 -1.73 -23.48
N HIS A 469 16.05 -1.13 -24.56
CA HIS A 469 15.16 -0.89 -25.69
C HIS A 469 14.84 -2.26 -26.28
N LEU A 470 13.67 -2.80 -25.98
CA LEU A 470 13.21 -3.98 -26.69
C LEU A 470 12.78 -3.51 -28.07
N PRO A 471 13.30 -4.10 -29.16
CA PRO A 471 12.82 -3.79 -30.50
C PRO A 471 11.32 -4.08 -30.58
N LEU A 472 10.63 -3.29 -31.39
CA LEU A 472 9.22 -3.42 -31.73
C LEU A 472 8.88 -4.81 -32.26
#